data_2b8d296884d3e2d6e7f1a6f4037e85be
#
_entry.id   2b8d296884d3e2d6e7f1a6f4037e85be
#
_cell.length_a   1.000
_cell.length_b   1.000
_cell.length_c   1.000
_cell.angle_alpha   90.00
_cell.angle_beta   90.00
_cell.angle_gamma   90.00
#
_symmetry.space_group_name_H-M   'P 1'
#
loop_
_entity.id
_entity.type
_entity.pdbx_description
1 polymer ?
#
loop_
_entity_poly.entity_id
_entity_poly.type
_entity_poly.pdbx_seq_one_letter_code
_entity_poly.pdbx_strand_id
1 'polypeptide(L)'
;NDLDSFAPLWQQVQSLQGLIESFNLTTDYHFVTHSQGGVLVRALAQSWDQHRIRTWVSLSGPLMGQYGDTEFLRFLFPTVAPAELFEILYTPVMQKSLSVANYWKDPRQRDSYLSGNIFLPLLNNEVETNRSAAYRRNFERIQQLVMLGGPDDGIIMPYVSALWGFYDDNLHYEPMEQTALFQSNSFGLRTLQEQGKLVTFNISGIFHTYWESSPTAFRAYEPFLT
;
A
#
# COMPACT_ATOMS: atom_id res chain seq x y z
N ASN A 1 -13.42 -12.10 11.73
CA ASN A 1 -13.67 -13.19 10.76
C ASN A 1 -12.55 -13.14 9.72
N ASP A 2 -11.77 -14.20 9.58
CA ASP A 2 -10.59 -14.20 8.67
C ASP A 2 -10.96 -13.91 7.21
N LEU A 3 -12.21 -14.17 6.84
CA LEU A 3 -12.74 -13.90 5.50
C LEU A 3 -12.98 -12.41 5.22
N ASP A 4 -13.10 -11.57 6.24
CA ASP A 4 -13.36 -10.14 6.04
C ASP A 4 -12.14 -9.41 5.43
N SER A 5 -10.92 -9.97 5.61
CA SER A 5 -9.69 -9.44 5.00
C SER A 5 -9.64 -9.61 3.48
N PHE A 6 -10.45 -10.50 2.91
CA PHE A 6 -10.58 -10.66 1.46
C PHE A 6 -11.62 -9.72 0.82
N ALA A 7 -12.45 -9.04 1.62
CA ALA A 7 -13.42 -8.09 1.11
C ALA A 7 -12.73 -6.96 0.32
N PRO A 8 -13.41 -6.29 -0.63
CA PRO A 8 -12.85 -5.18 -1.39
C PRO A 8 -12.31 -4.09 -0.47
N LEU A 9 -11.15 -3.53 -0.82
CA LEU A 9 -10.44 -2.60 0.08
C LEU A 9 -11.26 -1.35 0.41
N TRP A 10 -12.05 -0.79 -0.51
CA TRP A 10 -12.90 0.36 -0.17
C TRP A 10 -13.92 0.05 0.91
N GLN A 11 -14.45 -1.17 0.96
CA GLN A 11 -15.36 -1.60 2.03
C GLN A 11 -14.60 -1.70 3.37
N GLN A 12 -13.39 -2.26 3.35
CA GLN A 12 -12.54 -2.34 4.55
C GLN A 12 -12.14 -0.94 5.06
N VAL A 13 -11.82 0.00 4.14
CA VAL A 13 -11.51 1.41 4.50
C VAL A 13 -12.68 2.06 5.21
N GLN A 14 -13.91 1.91 4.70
CA GLN A 14 -15.10 2.45 5.33
C GLN A 14 -15.36 1.85 6.71
N SER A 15 -15.18 0.53 6.86
CA SER A 15 -15.33 -0.15 8.15
C SER A 15 -14.28 0.33 9.17
N LEU A 16 -13.02 0.49 8.75
CA LEU A 16 -11.94 1.00 9.59
C LEU A 16 -12.19 2.45 10.00
N GLN A 17 -12.62 3.31 9.08
CA GLN A 17 -12.98 4.69 9.39
C GLN A 17 -14.09 4.75 10.44
N GLY A 18 -15.19 4.01 10.25
CA GLY A 18 -16.30 3.97 11.21
C GLY A 18 -15.87 3.45 12.58
N LEU A 19 -14.95 2.48 12.63
CA LEU A 19 -14.39 1.99 13.89
C LEU A 19 -13.59 3.10 14.62
N ILE A 20 -12.72 3.82 13.90
CA ILE A 20 -11.94 4.91 14.52
C ILE A 20 -12.85 6.04 14.99
N GLU A 21 -13.84 6.40 14.19
CA GLU A 21 -14.84 7.42 14.58
C GLU A 21 -15.60 7.02 15.86
N SER A 22 -15.89 5.73 16.05
CA SER A 22 -16.56 5.22 17.25
C SER A 22 -15.77 5.41 18.54
N PHE A 23 -14.44 5.52 18.46
CA PHE A 23 -13.58 5.79 19.63
C PHE A 23 -13.63 7.26 20.09
N ASN A 24 -14.21 8.17 19.32
CA ASN A 24 -14.29 9.60 19.61
C ASN A 24 -12.94 10.23 20.02
N LEU A 25 -11.88 9.86 19.32
CA LEU A 25 -10.53 10.32 19.63
C LEU A 25 -10.39 11.84 19.41
N THR A 26 -9.95 12.56 20.43
CA THR A 26 -9.69 14.02 20.38
C THR A 26 -8.22 14.33 20.16
N THR A 27 -7.34 13.35 20.28
CA THR A 27 -5.89 13.45 20.10
C THR A 27 -5.45 12.82 18.78
N ASP A 28 -4.23 13.12 18.37
CA ASP A 28 -3.58 12.42 17.25
C ASP A 28 -3.27 10.97 17.66
N TYR A 29 -3.17 10.09 16.66
CA TYR A 29 -2.95 8.66 16.87
C TYR A 29 -1.91 8.10 15.91
N HIS A 30 -1.38 6.94 16.24
CA HIS A 30 -0.41 6.22 15.44
C HIS A 30 -1.05 4.98 14.82
N PHE A 31 -0.59 4.62 13.63
CA PHE A 31 -0.84 3.31 13.05
C PHE A 31 0.45 2.50 12.99
N VAL A 32 0.36 1.23 13.36
CA VAL A 32 1.34 0.20 13.00
C VAL A 32 0.58 -0.84 12.18
N THR A 33 0.98 -1.03 10.95
CA THR A 33 0.28 -1.88 9.99
C THR A 33 1.23 -2.93 9.43
N HIS A 34 0.67 -4.09 9.09
CA HIS A 34 1.40 -5.15 8.40
C HIS A 34 0.70 -5.53 7.10
N SER A 35 1.48 -5.84 6.08
CA SER A 35 0.98 -6.40 4.82
C SER A 35 -0.13 -5.54 4.20
N GLN A 36 -1.28 -6.14 3.82
CA GLN A 36 -2.45 -5.45 3.26
C GLN A 36 -2.94 -4.27 4.12
N GLY A 37 -2.74 -4.35 5.47
CA GLY A 37 -3.08 -3.24 6.37
C GLY A 37 -2.38 -1.92 6.00
N GLY A 38 -1.21 -1.98 5.38
CA GLY A 38 -0.52 -0.81 4.86
C GLY A 38 -1.31 -0.11 3.75
N VAL A 39 -1.77 -0.87 2.76
CA VAL A 39 -2.58 -0.31 1.66
C VAL A 39 -3.91 0.23 2.18
N LEU A 40 -4.48 -0.43 3.18
CA LEU A 40 -5.73 -0.01 3.81
C LEU A 40 -5.58 1.35 4.52
N VAL A 41 -4.54 1.52 5.34
CA VAL A 41 -4.27 2.81 6.03
C VAL A 41 -3.84 3.88 5.05
N ARG A 42 -3.12 3.53 3.96
CA ARG A 42 -2.86 4.47 2.87
C ARG A 42 -4.15 5.06 2.30
N ALA A 43 -5.11 4.19 1.96
CA ALA A 43 -6.38 4.62 1.40
C ALA A 43 -7.21 5.44 2.40
N LEU A 44 -7.24 5.02 3.67
CA LEU A 44 -7.88 5.77 4.74
C LEU A 44 -7.29 7.19 4.84
N ALA A 45 -5.97 7.31 4.92
CA ALA A 45 -5.29 8.60 5.04
C ALA A 45 -5.57 9.52 3.85
N GLN A 46 -5.63 8.98 2.62
CA GLN A 46 -5.91 9.76 1.43
C GLN A 46 -7.39 10.17 1.32
N SER A 47 -8.32 9.27 1.68
CA SER A 47 -9.75 9.49 1.45
C SER A 47 -10.46 10.22 2.59
N TRP A 48 -9.93 10.22 3.80
CA TRP A 48 -10.56 10.80 4.98
C TRP A 48 -10.03 12.20 5.30
N ASP A 49 -10.83 13.21 5.04
CA ASP A 49 -10.45 14.63 5.19
C ASP A 49 -10.17 15.05 6.65
N GLN A 50 -10.57 14.26 7.64
CA GLN A 50 -10.47 14.59 9.07
C GLN A 50 -9.57 13.65 9.86
N HIS A 51 -8.78 12.79 9.18
CA HIS A 51 -7.85 11.92 9.90
C HIS A 51 -6.82 12.71 10.72
N ARG A 52 -6.39 12.11 11.83
CA ARG A 52 -5.41 12.69 12.78
C ARG A 52 -4.20 11.77 12.93
N ILE A 53 -3.74 11.21 11.82
CA ILE A 53 -2.61 10.30 11.81
C ILE A 53 -1.34 11.10 12.09
N ARG A 54 -0.70 10.82 13.23
CA ARG A 54 0.60 11.38 13.58
C ARG A 54 1.71 10.57 12.93
N THR A 55 1.89 9.33 13.34
CA THR A 55 2.86 8.42 12.73
C THR A 55 2.15 7.23 12.10
N TRP A 56 2.54 6.89 10.90
CA TRP A 56 2.13 5.64 10.29
C TRP A 56 3.36 4.79 9.99
N VAL A 57 3.45 3.64 10.67
CA VAL A 57 4.43 2.58 10.44
C VAL A 57 3.80 1.53 9.54
N SER A 58 4.46 1.19 8.44
CA SER A 58 4.05 0.09 7.56
C SER A 58 5.12 -0.98 7.53
N LEU A 59 4.78 -2.16 8.00
CA LEU A 59 5.60 -3.35 7.98
C LEU A 59 5.24 -4.16 6.73
N SER A 60 6.10 -4.11 5.74
CA SER A 60 5.98 -4.86 4.48
C SER A 60 4.60 -4.79 3.83
N GLY A 61 4.07 -3.57 3.67
CA GLY A 61 2.81 -3.34 2.95
C GLY A 61 3.04 -3.23 1.44
N PRO A 62 2.15 -3.75 0.56
CA PRO A 62 2.24 -3.59 -0.89
C PRO A 62 1.79 -2.19 -1.32
N LEU A 63 2.51 -1.14 -0.86
CA LEU A 63 2.08 0.26 -0.96
C LEU A 63 1.96 0.77 -2.38
N MET A 64 2.81 0.26 -3.29
CA MET A 64 2.79 0.59 -4.72
C MET A 64 2.17 -0.51 -5.59
N GLY A 65 1.62 -1.53 -4.95
CA GLY A 65 0.99 -2.68 -5.60
C GLY A 65 1.78 -3.98 -5.43
N GLN A 66 1.21 -5.02 -6.00
CA GLN A 66 1.71 -6.39 -5.97
C GLN A 66 1.75 -6.91 -7.41
N TYR A 67 2.86 -7.54 -7.80
CA TYR A 67 2.98 -8.29 -9.04
C TYR A 67 4.07 -9.33 -8.91
N GLY A 68 3.79 -10.56 -9.31
CA GLY A 68 4.79 -11.63 -9.36
C GLY A 68 4.23 -12.98 -8.91
N ASP A 69 5.08 -13.97 -8.96
CA ASP A 69 4.74 -15.36 -8.66
C ASP A 69 5.09 -15.69 -7.20
N THR A 70 4.14 -15.47 -6.30
CA THR A 70 4.29 -15.76 -4.88
C THR A 70 3.47 -16.99 -4.46
N GLU A 71 3.88 -17.65 -3.36
CA GLU A 71 3.11 -18.77 -2.81
C GLU A 71 1.66 -18.38 -2.48
N PHE A 72 1.45 -17.15 -2.01
CA PHE A 72 0.12 -16.64 -1.73
C PHE A 72 -0.76 -16.56 -2.99
N LEU A 73 -0.21 -16.07 -4.11
CA LEU A 73 -0.94 -16.01 -5.38
C LEU A 73 -1.18 -17.39 -5.98
N ARG A 74 -0.22 -18.30 -5.86
CA ARG A 74 -0.42 -19.72 -6.26
C ARG A 74 -1.49 -20.41 -5.44
N PHE A 75 -1.62 -20.06 -4.16
CA PHE A 75 -2.70 -20.58 -3.32
C PHE A 75 -4.07 -20.08 -3.78
N LEU A 76 -4.19 -18.78 -4.15
CA LEU A 76 -5.44 -18.21 -4.64
C LEU A 76 -5.77 -18.63 -6.07
N PHE A 77 -4.76 -18.76 -6.93
CA PHE A 77 -4.89 -19.00 -8.37
C PHE A 77 -3.92 -20.11 -8.84
N PRO A 78 -4.14 -21.36 -8.41
CA PRO A 78 -3.15 -22.44 -8.57
C PRO A 78 -2.89 -22.84 -10.04
N THR A 79 -3.77 -22.49 -10.97
CA THR A 79 -3.71 -22.89 -12.38
C THR A 79 -3.50 -21.73 -13.34
N VAL A 80 -3.37 -20.49 -12.82
CA VAL A 80 -3.24 -19.28 -13.64
C VAL A 80 -1.81 -18.77 -13.59
N ALA A 81 -1.20 -18.54 -14.74
CA ALA A 81 0.12 -17.92 -14.79
C ALA A 81 0.05 -16.45 -14.34
N PRO A 82 1.05 -15.93 -13.60
CA PRO A 82 1.05 -14.54 -13.15
C PRO A 82 0.82 -13.51 -14.27
N ALA A 83 1.32 -13.79 -15.46
CA ALA A 83 1.14 -12.93 -16.63
C ALA A 83 -0.30 -12.91 -17.21
N GLU A 84 -1.15 -13.84 -16.78
CA GLU A 84 -2.57 -13.95 -17.21
C GLU A 84 -3.52 -13.44 -16.11
N LEU A 85 -3.03 -13.20 -14.89
CA LEU A 85 -3.86 -12.78 -13.77
C LEU A 85 -4.58 -11.44 -14.02
N PHE A 86 -4.05 -10.57 -14.86
CA PHE A 86 -4.69 -9.29 -15.17
C PHE A 86 -6.06 -9.47 -15.84
N GLU A 87 -6.25 -10.52 -16.67
CA GLU A 87 -7.53 -10.83 -17.32
C GLU A 87 -8.64 -11.16 -16.32
N ILE A 88 -8.25 -11.72 -15.17
CA ILE A 88 -9.16 -12.08 -14.08
C ILE A 88 -9.30 -10.93 -13.10
N LEU A 89 -8.18 -10.43 -12.57
CA LEU A 89 -8.15 -9.50 -11.45
C LEU A 89 -8.69 -8.11 -11.80
N TYR A 90 -8.58 -7.67 -13.07
CA TYR A 90 -9.15 -6.38 -13.49
C TYR A 90 -10.62 -6.46 -13.93
N THR A 91 -11.26 -7.63 -13.81
CA THR A 91 -12.71 -7.71 -14.05
C THR A 91 -13.50 -6.98 -12.97
N PRO A 92 -14.67 -6.38 -13.31
CA PRO A 92 -15.52 -5.71 -12.31
C PRO A 92 -15.97 -6.61 -11.16
N VAL A 93 -16.10 -7.92 -11.41
CA VAL A 93 -16.47 -8.91 -10.38
C VAL A 93 -15.34 -9.04 -9.36
N MET A 94 -14.11 -9.29 -9.82
CA MET A 94 -12.95 -9.48 -8.93
C MET A 94 -12.61 -8.19 -8.17
N GLN A 95 -12.68 -7.06 -8.82
CA GLN A 95 -12.45 -5.76 -8.19
C GLN A 95 -13.44 -5.44 -7.05
N LYS A 96 -14.66 -5.99 -7.11
CA LYS A 96 -15.71 -5.83 -6.09
C LYS A 96 -15.82 -6.99 -5.13
N SER A 97 -14.97 -8.02 -5.25
CA SER A 97 -15.08 -9.24 -4.44
C SER A 97 -13.78 -9.63 -3.73
N LEU A 98 -12.62 -9.17 -4.22
CA LEU A 98 -11.33 -9.64 -3.74
C LEU A 98 -10.35 -8.48 -3.52
N SER A 99 -9.86 -8.33 -2.31
CA SER A 99 -8.92 -7.26 -1.93
C SER A 99 -7.63 -7.28 -2.75
N VAL A 100 -7.08 -8.47 -3.04
CA VAL A 100 -5.85 -8.61 -3.84
C VAL A 100 -6.00 -7.98 -5.22
N ALA A 101 -7.17 -8.09 -5.85
CA ALA A 101 -7.44 -7.46 -7.13
C ALA A 101 -7.27 -5.93 -7.09
N ASN A 102 -7.55 -5.30 -5.94
CA ASN A 102 -7.50 -3.85 -5.77
C ASN A 102 -6.06 -3.30 -5.71
N TYR A 103 -5.06 -4.12 -5.33
CA TYR A 103 -3.66 -3.72 -5.32
C TYR A 103 -2.77 -4.53 -6.27
N TRP A 104 -3.37 -5.41 -7.10
CA TRP A 104 -2.63 -6.01 -8.22
C TRP A 104 -2.25 -4.92 -9.22
N LYS A 105 -0.96 -4.88 -9.59
CA LYS A 105 -0.43 -3.92 -10.55
C LYS A 105 0.52 -4.63 -11.49
N ASP A 106 0.03 -5.00 -12.69
CA ASP A 106 0.85 -5.60 -13.72
C ASP A 106 1.58 -4.49 -14.50
N PRO A 107 2.92 -4.41 -14.44
CA PRO A 107 3.67 -3.35 -15.11
C PRO A 107 3.61 -3.44 -16.63
N ARG A 108 3.30 -4.64 -17.20
CA ARG A 108 3.19 -4.87 -18.64
C ARG A 108 1.78 -4.62 -19.18
N GLN A 109 0.80 -4.45 -18.31
CA GLN A 109 -0.62 -4.28 -18.65
C GLN A 109 -1.16 -2.96 -18.14
N ARG A 110 -0.41 -1.88 -18.38
CA ARG A 110 -0.71 -0.55 -17.84
C ARG A 110 -2.12 -0.07 -18.19
N ASP A 111 -2.55 -0.24 -19.43
CA ASP A 111 -3.88 0.23 -19.86
C ASP A 111 -5.00 -0.56 -19.17
N SER A 112 -4.83 -1.88 -19.03
CA SER A 112 -5.76 -2.74 -18.29
C SER A 112 -5.79 -2.40 -16.81
N TYR A 113 -4.65 -2.09 -16.21
CA TYR A 113 -4.53 -1.62 -14.83
C TYR A 113 -5.27 -0.30 -14.63
N LEU A 114 -5.02 0.71 -15.47
CA LEU A 114 -5.63 2.03 -15.33
C LEU A 114 -7.15 2.02 -15.55
N SER A 115 -7.62 1.18 -16.47
CA SER A 115 -9.06 1.10 -16.80
C SER A 115 -9.84 0.13 -15.92
N GLY A 116 -9.20 -0.93 -15.43
CA GLY A 116 -9.86 -2.01 -14.71
C GLY A 116 -9.73 -1.93 -13.19
N ASN A 117 -8.59 -1.44 -12.66
CA ASN A 117 -8.38 -1.36 -11.20
C ASN A 117 -9.09 -0.14 -10.62
N ILE A 118 -10.01 -0.36 -9.67
CA ILE A 118 -10.85 0.68 -9.07
C ILE A 118 -10.27 1.26 -7.77
N PHE A 119 -9.05 0.94 -7.42
CA PHE A 119 -8.48 1.31 -6.12
C PHE A 119 -7.10 1.98 -6.27
N LEU A 120 -6.08 1.23 -6.64
CA LEU A 120 -4.70 1.71 -6.59
C LEU A 120 -4.41 2.88 -7.56
N PRO A 121 -4.93 2.92 -8.81
CA PRO A 121 -4.73 4.06 -9.70
C PRO A 121 -5.32 5.36 -9.17
N LEU A 122 -6.42 5.28 -8.39
CA LEU A 122 -7.03 6.45 -7.75
C LEU A 122 -6.14 6.98 -6.63
N LEU A 123 -5.59 6.09 -5.78
CA LEU A 123 -4.66 6.46 -4.71
C LEU A 123 -3.35 7.05 -5.25
N ASN A 124 -2.90 6.53 -6.38
CA ASN A 124 -1.70 7.02 -7.06
C ASN A 124 -1.93 8.35 -7.81
N ASN A 125 -3.17 8.80 -7.94
CA ASN A 125 -3.58 9.88 -8.85
C ASN A 125 -3.09 9.64 -10.30
N GLU A 126 -3.05 8.36 -10.72
CA GLU A 126 -2.82 7.97 -12.12
C GLU A 126 -4.09 8.11 -12.95
N VAL A 127 -5.24 8.01 -12.30
CA VAL A 127 -6.56 8.34 -12.85
C VAL A 127 -7.11 9.53 -12.09
N GLU A 128 -7.27 10.65 -12.78
CA GLU A 128 -7.74 11.89 -12.18
C GLU A 128 -9.25 11.83 -11.88
N THR A 129 -9.62 12.29 -10.69
CA THR A 129 -11.00 12.39 -10.21
C THR A 129 -11.21 13.74 -9.52
N ASN A 130 -12.46 14.07 -9.20
CA ASN A 130 -12.76 15.23 -8.37
C ASN A 130 -12.19 15.14 -6.93
N ARG A 131 -11.70 13.97 -6.50
CA ARG A 131 -11.07 13.73 -5.19
C ARG A 131 -9.54 13.77 -5.24
N SER A 132 -8.90 13.75 -6.41
CA SER A 132 -7.45 13.63 -6.55
C SER A 132 -6.67 14.68 -5.75
N ALA A 133 -7.08 15.95 -5.84
CA ALA A 133 -6.47 17.02 -5.05
C ALA A 133 -6.69 16.85 -3.53
N ALA A 134 -7.85 16.34 -3.10
CA ALA A 134 -8.12 16.07 -1.69
C ALA A 134 -7.27 14.89 -1.19
N TYR A 135 -7.16 13.81 -1.97
CA TYR A 135 -6.33 12.65 -1.63
C TYR A 135 -4.88 13.05 -1.38
N ARG A 136 -4.32 13.88 -2.25
CA ARG A 136 -2.97 14.40 -2.08
C ARG A 136 -2.84 15.23 -0.80
N ARG A 137 -3.70 16.25 -0.60
CA ARG A 137 -3.65 17.11 0.60
C ARG A 137 -3.78 16.30 1.90
N ASN A 138 -4.66 15.30 1.90
CA ASN A 138 -4.86 14.47 3.08
C ASN A 138 -3.63 13.62 3.39
N PHE A 139 -3.01 13.03 2.37
CA PHE A 139 -1.79 12.26 2.54
C PHE A 139 -0.64 13.11 3.07
N GLU A 140 -0.47 14.33 2.57
CA GLU A 140 0.55 15.30 3.01
C GLU A 140 0.36 15.77 4.48
N ARG A 141 -0.82 15.53 5.08
CA ARG A 141 -1.08 15.85 6.50
C ARG A 141 -0.46 14.86 7.48
N ILE A 142 -0.11 13.67 7.05
CA ILE A 142 0.61 12.71 7.90
C ILE A 142 1.89 13.38 8.40
N GLN A 143 2.16 13.25 9.70
CA GLN A 143 3.31 13.94 10.30
C GLN A 143 4.58 13.10 10.18
N GLN A 144 4.47 11.76 10.21
CA GLN A 144 5.60 10.85 10.05
C GLN A 144 5.18 9.56 9.34
N LEU A 145 5.91 9.19 8.29
CA LEU A 145 5.83 7.90 7.61
C LEU A 145 7.08 7.06 7.92
N VAL A 146 6.90 5.84 8.36
CA VAL A 146 8.00 4.91 8.66
C VAL A 146 7.72 3.59 7.96
N MET A 147 8.44 3.35 6.86
CA MET A 147 8.20 2.22 5.97
C MET A 147 9.30 1.18 6.11
N LEU A 148 8.93 -0.05 6.41
CA LEU A 148 9.84 -1.17 6.54
C LEU A 148 9.51 -2.24 5.50
N GLY A 149 10.54 -2.78 4.87
CA GLY A 149 10.45 -3.88 3.92
C GLY A 149 11.81 -4.50 3.68
N GLY A 150 11.88 -5.62 2.97
CA GLY A 150 13.17 -6.23 2.71
C GLY A 150 13.10 -7.39 1.70
N PRO A 151 14.26 -7.77 1.12
CA PRO A 151 14.32 -8.71 0.01
C PRO A 151 13.93 -10.15 0.38
N ASP A 152 13.97 -10.50 1.66
CA ASP A 152 13.69 -11.85 2.15
C ASP A 152 12.21 -12.01 2.59
N ASP A 153 11.36 -11.03 2.32
CA ASP A 153 9.93 -11.05 2.67
C ASP A 153 9.19 -12.27 2.09
N GLY A 154 9.39 -12.58 0.81
CA GLY A 154 8.85 -13.76 0.13
C GLY A 154 7.39 -13.68 -0.28
N ILE A 155 6.61 -12.71 0.19
CA ILE A 155 5.18 -12.51 -0.13
C ILE A 155 4.96 -11.22 -0.89
N ILE A 156 5.49 -10.10 -0.42
CA ILE A 156 5.36 -8.82 -1.14
C ILE A 156 6.36 -8.79 -2.29
N MET A 157 5.84 -8.73 -3.51
CA MET A 157 6.63 -8.73 -4.72
C MET A 157 6.15 -7.62 -5.68
N PRO A 158 7.04 -6.71 -6.10
CA PRO A 158 8.42 -6.59 -5.63
C PRO A 158 8.48 -6.07 -4.18
N TYR A 159 9.43 -6.54 -3.39
CA TYR A 159 9.56 -6.08 -1.98
C TYR A 159 9.75 -4.57 -1.86
N VAL A 160 10.34 -3.94 -2.87
CA VAL A 160 10.49 -2.48 -2.93
C VAL A 160 9.15 -1.74 -2.92
N SER A 161 8.04 -2.41 -3.21
CA SER A 161 6.69 -1.84 -3.06
C SER A 161 6.41 -1.37 -1.62
N ALA A 162 6.95 -2.07 -0.62
CA ALA A 162 6.86 -1.67 0.77
C ALA A 162 7.66 -0.38 1.08
N LEU A 163 8.57 0.00 0.20
CA LEU A 163 9.44 1.18 0.29
C LEU A 163 9.12 2.23 -0.79
N TRP A 164 7.91 2.19 -1.34
CA TRP A 164 7.40 3.09 -2.38
C TRP A 164 8.05 2.93 -3.77
N GLY A 165 8.87 1.90 -4.00
CA GLY A 165 9.35 1.52 -5.32
C GLY A 165 8.39 0.56 -6.02
N PHE A 166 8.71 0.16 -7.25
CA PHE A 166 7.96 -0.89 -7.95
C PHE A 166 8.84 -1.55 -9.04
N TYR A 167 8.22 -2.15 -10.03
CA TYR A 167 8.86 -2.58 -11.27
C TYR A 167 8.74 -1.51 -12.37
N ASP A 168 9.78 -1.40 -13.20
CA ASP A 168 9.67 -0.80 -14.53
C ASP A 168 8.99 -1.76 -15.52
N ASP A 169 8.80 -1.33 -16.77
CA ASP A 169 8.17 -2.13 -17.84
C ASP A 169 8.98 -3.39 -18.22
N ASN A 170 10.25 -3.46 -17.81
CA ASN A 170 11.15 -4.59 -18.04
C ASN A 170 11.27 -5.52 -16.81
N LEU A 171 10.49 -5.27 -15.77
CA LEU A 171 10.53 -5.97 -14.48
C LEU A 171 11.85 -5.79 -13.72
N HIS A 172 12.56 -4.69 -13.90
CA HIS A 172 13.62 -4.30 -13.01
C HIS A 172 13.06 -3.52 -11.83
N TYR A 173 13.70 -3.65 -10.66
CA TYR A 173 13.32 -2.84 -9.50
C TYR A 173 13.61 -1.36 -9.75
N GLU A 174 12.57 -0.56 -9.66
CA GLU A 174 12.62 0.89 -9.73
C GLU A 174 12.45 1.44 -8.29
N PRO A 175 13.50 2.02 -7.70
CA PRO A 175 13.40 2.60 -6.37
C PRO A 175 12.47 3.83 -6.38
N MET A 176 11.94 4.19 -5.22
CA MET A 176 10.96 5.25 -5.03
C MET A 176 11.27 6.52 -5.84
N GLU A 177 12.49 7.03 -5.71
CA GLU A 177 12.91 8.30 -6.30
C GLU A 177 12.93 8.29 -7.84
N GLN A 178 13.01 7.11 -8.44
CA GLN A 178 13.01 6.94 -9.89
C GLN A 178 11.61 6.78 -10.47
N THR A 179 10.62 6.41 -9.64
CA THR A 179 9.26 6.22 -10.10
C THR A 179 8.64 7.52 -10.63
N ALA A 180 7.90 7.43 -11.73
CA ALA A 180 7.20 8.58 -12.30
C ALA A 180 6.22 9.22 -11.31
N LEU A 181 5.61 8.43 -10.42
CA LEU A 181 4.68 8.90 -9.39
C LEU A 181 5.38 9.78 -8.33
N PHE A 182 6.59 9.41 -7.95
CA PHE A 182 7.39 10.23 -7.05
C PHE A 182 7.89 11.50 -7.75
N GLN A 183 8.44 11.39 -8.96
CA GLN A 183 8.97 12.51 -9.71
C GLN A 183 7.90 13.57 -10.04
N SER A 184 6.70 13.15 -10.39
CA SER A 184 5.55 14.04 -10.58
C SER A 184 4.92 14.53 -9.28
N ASN A 185 5.28 13.92 -8.15
CA ASN A 185 4.65 14.16 -6.84
C ASN A 185 3.12 13.96 -6.90
N SER A 186 2.67 12.94 -7.60
CA SER A 186 1.27 12.76 -7.96
C SER A 186 0.31 12.72 -6.76
N PHE A 187 0.71 12.06 -5.67
CA PHE A 187 -0.09 11.93 -4.44
C PHE A 187 0.58 12.52 -3.18
N GLY A 188 1.68 13.30 -3.33
CA GLY A 188 2.29 14.03 -2.23
C GLY A 188 3.47 13.32 -1.54
N LEU A 189 3.92 12.16 -2.03
CA LEU A 189 5.01 11.41 -1.41
C LEU A 189 6.33 12.18 -1.40
N ARG A 190 6.68 12.84 -2.52
CA ARG A 190 7.88 13.67 -2.60
C ARG A 190 7.81 14.85 -1.63
N THR A 191 6.64 15.48 -1.48
CA THR A 191 6.43 16.53 -0.48
C THR A 191 6.78 16.04 0.93
N LEU A 192 6.33 14.85 1.31
CA LEU A 192 6.62 14.28 2.64
C LEU A 192 8.12 13.95 2.81
N GLN A 193 8.78 13.47 1.76
CA GLN A 193 10.22 13.24 1.80
C GLN A 193 11.00 14.56 1.94
N GLU A 194 10.68 15.57 1.13
CA GLU A 194 11.33 16.90 1.18
C GLU A 194 11.14 17.59 2.54
N GLN A 195 10.02 17.29 3.23
CA GLN A 195 9.76 17.77 4.60
C GLN A 195 10.44 16.95 5.69
N GLY A 196 11.19 15.91 5.35
CA GLY A 196 11.84 15.01 6.32
C GLY A 196 10.86 14.10 7.09
N LYS A 197 9.65 13.92 6.58
CA LYS A 197 8.59 13.13 7.22
C LYS A 197 8.56 11.67 6.78
N LEU A 198 9.38 11.26 5.83
CA LEU A 198 9.47 9.89 5.34
C LEU A 198 10.78 9.25 5.74
N VAL A 199 10.69 8.11 6.40
CA VAL A 199 11.83 7.26 6.73
C VAL A 199 11.57 5.86 6.19
N THR A 200 12.58 5.27 5.57
CA THR A 200 12.51 3.91 5.01
C THR A 200 13.60 3.03 5.60
N PHE A 201 13.27 1.78 5.90
CA PHE A 201 14.20 0.77 6.37
C PHE A 201 14.14 -0.46 5.45
N ASN A 202 15.22 -0.73 4.74
CA ASN A 202 15.40 -1.96 3.97
C ASN A 202 16.13 -2.98 4.85
N ILE A 203 15.40 -3.97 5.38
CA ILE A 203 15.90 -4.92 6.37
C ILE A 203 15.86 -6.33 5.79
N SER A 204 17.04 -6.95 5.64
CA SER A 204 17.17 -8.35 5.21
C SER A 204 16.91 -9.32 6.36
N GLY A 205 16.63 -10.58 6.02
CA GLY A 205 16.50 -11.69 6.98
C GLY A 205 15.14 -11.76 7.69
N ILE A 206 14.14 -10.98 7.26
CA ILE A 206 12.79 -11.04 7.82
C ILE A 206 11.84 -11.59 6.77
N PHE A 207 11.27 -12.78 7.03
CA PHE A 207 10.20 -13.34 6.22
C PHE A 207 8.86 -12.67 6.55
N HIS A 208 7.93 -12.63 5.61
CA HIS A 208 6.68 -11.86 5.70
C HIS A 208 5.91 -12.00 7.01
N THR A 209 5.73 -13.21 7.49
CA THR A 209 4.97 -13.50 8.72
C THR A 209 5.68 -13.12 10.01
N TYR A 210 6.94 -12.69 9.95
CA TYR A 210 7.74 -12.35 11.14
C TYR A 210 7.93 -10.84 11.33
N TRP A 211 7.44 -9.98 10.44
CA TRP A 211 7.59 -8.54 10.57
C TRP A 211 7.03 -8.01 11.89
N GLU A 212 5.85 -8.48 12.31
CA GLU A 212 5.17 -8.05 13.54
C GLU A 212 5.91 -8.49 14.82
N SER A 213 6.61 -9.60 14.77
CA SER A 213 7.33 -10.17 15.92
C SER A 213 8.84 -9.94 15.90
N SER A 214 9.36 -9.28 14.87
CA SER A 214 10.78 -9.04 14.69
C SER A 214 11.31 -7.96 15.66
N PRO A 215 12.25 -8.30 16.57
CA PRO A 215 12.88 -7.29 17.42
C PRO A 215 13.68 -6.26 16.61
N THR A 216 14.20 -6.64 15.43
CA THR A 216 14.93 -5.74 14.55
C THR A 216 14.01 -4.72 13.92
N ALA A 217 12.84 -5.14 13.42
CA ALA A 217 11.83 -4.22 12.92
C ALA A 217 11.33 -3.29 14.02
N PHE A 218 11.01 -3.85 15.21
CA PHE A 218 10.52 -3.06 16.34
C PHE A 218 11.50 -1.93 16.73
N ARG A 219 12.78 -2.24 16.91
CA ARG A 219 13.80 -1.23 17.25
C ARG A 219 13.96 -0.15 16.18
N ALA A 220 13.67 -0.46 14.92
CA ALA A 220 13.76 0.50 13.84
C ALA A 220 12.63 1.54 13.90
N TYR A 221 11.41 1.14 14.25
CA TYR A 221 10.28 2.06 14.22
C TYR A 221 9.83 2.60 15.58
N GLU A 222 10.15 1.93 16.71
CA GLU A 222 9.78 2.36 18.06
C GLU A 222 10.07 3.84 18.36
N PRO A 223 11.24 4.40 17.96
CA PRO A 223 11.56 5.80 18.24
C PRO A 223 10.59 6.82 17.63
N PHE A 224 9.79 6.40 16.65
CA PHE A 224 8.83 7.27 15.96
C PHE A 224 7.42 7.23 16.55
N LEU A 225 7.18 6.44 17.59
CA LEU A 225 5.88 6.31 18.27
C LEU A 225 5.75 7.22 19.52
N THR A 226 6.52 8.28 19.61
CA THR A 226 6.53 9.22 20.75
C THR A 226 5.71 10.47 20.49
#